data_8d204a47f5aa30ec4b937fb95c8cbf3a
#
_entry.id   8d204a47f5aa30ec4b937fb95c8cbf3a
#
_cell.length_a   1.000
_cell.length_b   1.000
_cell.length_c   1.000
_cell.angle_alpha   90.00
_cell.angle_beta   90.00
_cell.angle_gamma   90.00
#
_symmetry.space_group_name_H-M   'P 1'
#
loop_
_entity.id
_entity.type
_entity.pdbx_description
1 polymer ?
#
loop_
_entity_poly.entity_id
_entity_poly.type
_entity_poly.pdbx_seq_one_letter_code
_entity_poly.pdbx_strand_id
1 'polypeptide(L)'
;MSRPDALPDTLTSASPRMTRAERRATASLASIYGLRLLGMFVILPVFALYAQTLPGGASHTLIGIALGAYGLTQALLAIPFGWASDRWGRKPVIYSGLLVFAAGSFMAAVASDIGWVIAGRCLQGAGAISAAVLALTADLTRDVVRTRAMAAIGITIAATFAASLIVGPALMGWIGVPGIFALTGVLALAAVAVVRYAVPMPERAATDRRVSMRQLLRVAGDPQLLRLNYGTFALHAALMALFTQVPFALRDNGLAGERHWVVYLPVLTISIAVMLPFLRKVDRPEHAKLMMNGAVAVLMVSVSAIALSLHSLAALCIALTVFFAALNLLEAMLPSLVSKYATPEARGAAIGVNSSAQFLGAFAGAAIGGWLAEHTGDVYVFEFCIALVALWLGATATMARPAGYVMNYSMGER
;
A
#
# COMPACT_ATOMS: atom_id res chain seq x y z
N MET A 1 56.89 -28.46 -22.02
CA MET A 1 55.91 -27.45 -22.40
C MET A 1 54.52 -28.04 -22.16
N SER A 2 54.00 -27.91 -20.95
CA SER A 2 52.68 -28.40 -20.51
C SER A 2 51.66 -27.28 -20.72
N ARG A 3 50.59 -27.55 -21.45
CA ARG A 3 49.46 -26.62 -21.61
C ARG A 3 48.78 -26.41 -20.25
N PRO A 4 48.40 -25.17 -19.87
CA PRO A 4 47.59 -24.96 -18.70
C PRO A 4 46.17 -25.46 -18.97
N ASP A 5 45.64 -26.23 -18.01
CA ASP A 5 44.31 -26.78 -17.99
C ASP A 5 43.25 -25.67 -18.17
N ALA A 6 42.41 -25.87 -19.19
CA ALA A 6 41.23 -25.07 -19.41
C ALA A 6 40.29 -25.24 -18.20
N LEU A 7 40.04 -24.14 -17.49
CA LEU A 7 38.99 -24.05 -16.47
C LEU A 7 37.65 -24.51 -17.09
N PRO A 8 36.84 -25.31 -16.40
CA PRO A 8 35.58 -25.75 -16.94
C PRO A 8 34.61 -24.55 -17.06
N ASP A 9 34.16 -24.30 -18.29
CA ASP A 9 33.09 -23.36 -18.68
C ASP A 9 31.74 -23.77 -18.09
N THR A 10 31.57 -23.76 -16.78
CA THR A 10 30.29 -24.04 -16.09
C THR A 10 29.75 -22.86 -15.31
N LEU A 11 30.09 -21.67 -15.69
CA LEU A 11 29.25 -20.50 -15.35
C LEU A 11 28.19 -20.38 -16.45
N THR A 12 27.21 -21.30 -16.44
CA THR A 12 25.95 -21.11 -17.17
C THR A 12 25.36 -19.77 -16.76
N SER A 13 25.51 -18.78 -17.63
CA SER A 13 24.90 -17.45 -17.48
C SER A 13 23.42 -17.65 -17.31
N ALA A 14 22.95 -17.54 -16.07
CA ALA A 14 21.51 -17.66 -15.74
C ALA A 14 20.75 -16.63 -16.57
N SER A 15 19.93 -17.11 -17.51
CA SER A 15 19.13 -16.23 -18.37
C SER A 15 18.43 -15.15 -17.56
N PRO A 16 18.52 -13.85 -17.94
CA PRO A 16 17.86 -12.76 -17.25
C PRO A 16 16.33 -12.80 -17.41
N ARG A 17 15.80 -13.77 -18.15
CA ARG A 17 14.36 -13.97 -18.35
C ARG A 17 13.80 -14.93 -17.30
N MET A 18 12.57 -14.63 -16.80
CA MET A 18 11.83 -15.55 -15.94
C MET A 18 11.49 -16.85 -16.67
N THR A 19 11.67 -17.98 -16.00
CA THR A 19 11.16 -19.27 -16.44
C THR A 19 9.63 -19.29 -16.44
N ARG A 20 9.02 -20.30 -17.08
CA ARG A 20 7.57 -20.48 -17.05
C ARG A 20 7.05 -20.69 -15.62
N ALA A 21 7.78 -21.44 -14.79
CA ALA A 21 7.45 -21.68 -13.39
C ALA A 21 7.50 -20.39 -12.55
N GLU A 22 8.58 -19.60 -12.68
CA GLU A 22 8.72 -18.30 -11.99
C GLU A 22 7.63 -17.32 -12.40
N ARG A 23 7.28 -17.24 -13.69
CA ARG A 23 6.16 -16.37 -14.16
C ARG A 23 4.82 -16.81 -13.59
N ARG A 24 4.54 -18.14 -13.60
CA ARG A 24 3.31 -18.68 -13.02
C ARG A 24 3.24 -18.40 -11.52
N ALA A 25 4.31 -18.64 -10.77
CA ALA A 25 4.39 -18.36 -9.34
C ALA A 25 4.17 -16.86 -9.05
N THR A 26 4.89 -15.98 -9.77
CA THR A 26 4.78 -14.53 -9.61
C THR A 26 3.36 -14.05 -9.93
N ALA A 27 2.77 -14.47 -11.04
CA ALA A 27 1.42 -14.08 -11.43
C ALA A 27 0.38 -14.55 -10.40
N SER A 28 0.48 -15.79 -9.92
CA SER A 28 -0.43 -16.33 -8.91
C SER A 28 -0.32 -15.58 -7.59
N LEU A 29 0.90 -15.29 -7.11
CA LEU A 29 1.12 -14.56 -5.87
C LEU A 29 0.71 -13.09 -5.98
N ALA A 30 0.97 -12.45 -7.11
CA ALA A 30 0.49 -11.10 -7.40
C ALA A 30 -1.04 -11.05 -7.43
N SER A 31 -1.71 -12.05 -8.04
CA SER A 31 -3.17 -12.13 -8.04
C SER A 31 -3.75 -12.29 -6.63
N ILE A 32 -3.16 -13.15 -5.80
CA ILE A 32 -3.58 -13.35 -4.40
C ILE A 32 -3.43 -12.03 -3.63
N TYR A 33 -2.31 -11.35 -3.81
CA TYR A 33 -2.06 -10.06 -3.18
C TYR A 33 -3.06 -8.99 -3.66
N GLY A 34 -3.30 -8.93 -4.97
CA GLY A 34 -4.27 -8.03 -5.60
C GLY A 34 -5.71 -8.28 -5.14
N LEU A 35 -6.17 -9.54 -5.14
CA LEU A 35 -7.52 -9.91 -4.68
C LEU A 35 -7.76 -9.49 -3.22
N ARG A 36 -6.76 -9.67 -2.37
CA ARG A 36 -6.84 -9.23 -0.98
C ARG A 36 -6.87 -7.71 -0.84
N LEU A 37 -6.02 -6.99 -1.57
CA LEU A 37 -5.99 -5.53 -1.55
C LEU A 37 -7.23 -4.91 -2.20
N LEU A 38 -7.80 -5.57 -3.20
CA LEU A 38 -9.09 -5.17 -3.75
C LEU A 38 -10.15 -5.08 -2.64
N GLY A 39 -10.22 -6.08 -1.76
CA GLY A 39 -11.12 -6.09 -0.61
C GLY A 39 -10.85 -4.95 0.40
N MET A 40 -9.64 -4.47 0.49
CA MET A 40 -9.33 -3.31 1.33
C MET A 40 -9.74 -1.99 0.64
N PHE A 41 -9.39 -1.82 -0.62
CA PHE A 41 -9.49 -0.54 -1.31
C PHE A 41 -10.87 -0.28 -1.90
N VAL A 42 -11.60 -1.32 -2.32
CA VAL A 42 -12.92 -1.18 -2.98
C VAL A 42 -13.97 -0.51 -2.09
N ILE A 43 -13.77 -0.60 -0.78
CA ILE A 43 -14.67 -0.03 0.22
C ILE A 43 -14.41 1.47 0.45
N LEU A 44 -13.16 1.94 0.23
CA LEU A 44 -12.75 3.31 0.57
C LEU A 44 -13.69 4.39 0.00
N PRO A 45 -14.02 4.40 -1.29
CA PRO A 45 -14.80 5.47 -1.88
C PRO A 45 -16.29 5.45 -1.49
N VAL A 46 -16.78 4.36 -0.90
CA VAL A 46 -18.23 4.15 -0.66
C VAL A 46 -18.57 3.95 0.81
N PHE A 47 -17.60 3.61 1.65
CA PHE A 47 -17.85 3.17 3.01
C PHE A 47 -18.42 4.28 3.91
N ALA A 48 -17.86 5.50 3.81
CA ALA A 48 -18.29 6.60 4.66
C ALA A 48 -19.79 6.92 4.49
N LEU A 49 -20.29 6.90 3.24
CA LEU A 49 -21.70 7.10 2.94
C LEU A 49 -22.58 5.95 3.45
N TYR A 50 -22.14 4.71 3.26
CA TYR A 50 -22.86 3.53 3.74
C TYR A 50 -22.91 3.49 5.27
N ALA A 51 -21.80 3.79 5.94
CA ALA A 51 -21.71 3.74 7.39
C ALA A 51 -22.74 4.65 8.06
N GLN A 52 -23.06 5.82 7.47
CA GLN A 52 -24.13 6.71 7.98
C GLN A 52 -25.51 6.06 8.00
N THR A 53 -25.74 5.03 7.21
CA THR A 53 -27.03 4.31 7.19
C THR A 53 -27.16 3.25 8.30
N LEU A 54 -26.06 2.94 9.00
CA LEU A 54 -26.03 1.95 10.06
C LEU A 54 -26.33 2.56 11.43
N PRO A 55 -26.93 1.82 12.37
CA PRO A 55 -26.98 2.20 13.77
C PRO A 55 -25.56 2.49 14.31
N GLY A 56 -25.38 3.64 14.96
CA GLY A 56 -24.08 4.15 15.41
C GLY A 56 -23.24 4.85 14.33
N GLY A 57 -23.62 4.79 13.07
CA GLY A 57 -22.90 5.38 11.94
C GLY A 57 -23.08 6.89 11.77
N ALA A 58 -23.84 7.56 12.64
CA ALA A 58 -23.89 9.01 12.70
C ALA A 58 -22.59 9.64 13.22
N SER A 59 -21.77 8.86 13.95
CA SER A 59 -20.47 9.31 14.46
C SER A 59 -19.39 9.21 13.37
N HIS A 60 -18.84 10.34 12.96
CA HIS A 60 -17.71 10.41 12.05
C HIS A 60 -16.47 9.73 12.63
N THR A 61 -16.30 9.76 13.95
CA THR A 61 -15.23 9.04 14.67
C THR A 61 -15.33 7.53 14.45
N LEU A 62 -16.52 6.95 14.61
CA LEU A 62 -16.73 5.51 14.39
C LEU A 62 -16.56 5.13 12.91
N ILE A 63 -16.99 5.99 11.99
CA ILE A 63 -16.72 5.80 10.54
C ILE A 63 -15.21 5.77 10.29
N GLY A 64 -14.46 6.72 10.84
CA GLY A 64 -13.00 6.79 10.71
C GLY A 64 -12.31 5.56 11.32
N ILE A 65 -12.72 5.14 12.52
CA ILE A 65 -12.21 3.91 13.15
C ILE A 65 -12.51 2.69 12.28
N ALA A 66 -13.71 2.55 11.74
CA ALA A 66 -14.08 1.43 10.90
C ALA A 66 -13.27 1.37 9.59
N LEU A 67 -13.01 2.53 8.97
CA LEU A 67 -12.11 2.62 7.82
C LEU A 67 -10.68 2.20 8.16
N GLY A 68 -10.16 2.70 9.29
CA GLY A 68 -8.78 2.48 9.71
C GLY A 68 -8.51 1.14 10.39
N ALA A 69 -9.50 0.50 11.02
CA ALA A 69 -9.36 -0.70 11.86
C ALA A 69 -8.60 -1.84 11.18
N TYR A 70 -8.84 -2.04 9.88
CA TYR A 70 -8.06 -2.96 9.06
C TYR A 70 -6.55 -2.64 9.10
N GLY A 71 -6.19 -1.37 8.92
CA GLY A 71 -4.80 -0.92 8.92
C GLY A 71 -4.12 -1.15 10.27
N LEU A 72 -4.79 -0.86 11.37
CA LEU A 72 -4.25 -1.07 12.71
C LEU A 72 -3.88 -2.53 12.95
N THR A 73 -4.82 -3.45 12.76
CA THR A 73 -4.59 -4.88 12.98
C THR A 73 -3.57 -5.47 12.01
N GLN A 74 -3.58 -5.00 10.75
CA GLN A 74 -2.57 -5.35 9.76
C GLN A 74 -1.16 -4.91 10.17
N ALA A 75 -0.99 -3.69 10.69
CA ALA A 75 0.30 -3.19 11.14
C ALA A 75 0.83 -3.98 12.33
N LEU A 76 -0.03 -4.25 13.31
CA LEU A 76 0.33 -4.98 14.53
C LEU A 76 0.70 -6.44 14.24
N LEU A 77 -0.01 -7.08 13.31
CA LEU A 77 0.12 -8.51 13.05
C LEU A 77 1.05 -8.86 11.88
N ALA A 78 1.52 -7.87 11.09
CA ALA A 78 2.45 -8.11 9.98
C ALA A 78 3.74 -8.80 10.41
N ILE A 79 4.34 -8.37 11.53
CA ILE A 79 5.58 -8.97 12.08
C ILE A 79 5.31 -10.36 12.65
N PRO A 80 4.31 -10.58 13.53
CA PRO A 80 3.93 -11.93 14.00
C PRO A 80 3.64 -12.92 12.88
N PHE A 81 2.90 -12.51 11.84
CA PHE A 81 2.61 -13.37 10.68
C PHE A 81 3.86 -13.66 9.86
N GLY A 82 4.76 -12.68 9.69
CA GLY A 82 6.07 -12.89 9.08
C GLY A 82 6.87 -13.97 9.81
N TRP A 83 7.01 -13.82 11.13
CA TRP A 83 7.68 -14.81 11.98
C TRP A 83 7.02 -16.20 11.94
N ALA A 84 5.69 -16.24 12.04
CA ALA A 84 4.92 -17.48 11.92
C ALA A 84 5.17 -18.18 10.58
N SER A 85 5.26 -17.43 9.48
CA SER A 85 5.52 -17.97 8.15
C SER A 85 6.93 -18.54 7.97
N ASP A 86 7.91 -18.01 8.73
CA ASP A 86 9.27 -18.56 8.79
C ASP A 86 9.34 -19.86 9.60
N ARG A 87 8.47 -20.01 10.61
CA ARG A 87 8.47 -21.16 11.53
C ARG A 87 7.58 -22.31 11.07
N TRP A 88 6.36 -22.00 10.61
CA TRP A 88 5.33 -22.98 10.26
C TRP A 88 5.18 -23.17 8.74
N GLY A 89 5.96 -22.43 7.95
CA GLY A 89 5.93 -22.47 6.50
C GLY A 89 5.05 -21.39 5.89
N ARG A 90 5.38 -20.98 4.67
CA ARG A 90 4.73 -19.87 3.95
C ARG A 90 3.25 -20.15 3.67
N LYS A 91 2.95 -21.29 3.03
CA LYS A 91 1.59 -21.62 2.61
C LYS A 91 0.59 -21.78 3.75
N PRO A 92 0.88 -22.52 4.84
CA PRO A 92 -0.04 -22.64 5.97
C PRO A 92 -0.45 -21.28 6.55
N VAL A 93 0.51 -20.35 6.69
CA VAL A 93 0.24 -19.01 7.22
C VAL A 93 -0.56 -18.17 6.21
N ILE A 94 -0.31 -18.33 4.91
CA ILE A 94 -1.14 -17.66 3.89
C ILE A 94 -2.58 -18.21 3.93
N TYR A 95 -2.77 -19.52 4.07
CA TYR A 95 -4.11 -20.11 4.21
C TYR A 95 -4.84 -19.56 5.43
N SER A 96 -4.22 -19.60 6.61
CA SER A 96 -4.84 -19.11 7.85
C SER A 96 -5.21 -17.64 7.74
N GLY A 97 -4.32 -16.81 7.20
CA GLY A 97 -4.59 -15.37 7.02
C GLY A 97 -5.71 -15.09 6.03
N LEU A 98 -5.80 -15.83 4.90
CA LEU A 98 -6.90 -15.69 3.95
C LEU A 98 -8.24 -16.14 4.54
N LEU A 99 -8.26 -17.21 5.35
CA LEU A 99 -9.47 -17.65 6.03
C LEU A 99 -9.93 -16.65 7.09
N VAL A 100 -9.01 -16.09 7.87
CA VAL A 100 -9.31 -15.02 8.83
C VAL A 100 -9.84 -13.78 8.13
N PHE A 101 -9.24 -13.39 7.01
CA PHE A 101 -9.72 -12.28 6.17
C PHE A 101 -11.14 -12.56 5.63
N ALA A 102 -11.40 -13.77 5.13
CA ALA A 102 -12.73 -14.16 4.63
C ALA A 102 -13.78 -14.11 5.74
N ALA A 103 -13.45 -14.63 6.93
CA ALA A 103 -14.34 -14.58 8.09
C ALA A 103 -14.69 -13.14 8.48
N GLY A 104 -13.70 -12.25 8.54
CA GLY A 104 -13.90 -10.82 8.79
C GLY A 104 -14.75 -10.15 7.70
N SER A 105 -14.57 -10.55 6.44
CA SER A 105 -15.35 -10.04 5.31
C SER A 105 -16.83 -10.44 5.43
N PHE A 106 -17.12 -11.71 5.72
CA PHE A 106 -18.51 -12.16 5.90
C PHE A 106 -19.13 -11.57 7.17
N MET A 107 -18.36 -11.39 8.26
CA MET A 107 -18.82 -10.69 9.45
C MET A 107 -19.27 -9.26 9.11
N ALA A 108 -18.45 -8.51 8.39
CA ALA A 108 -18.79 -7.16 7.96
C ALA A 108 -19.97 -7.12 6.97
N ALA A 109 -20.15 -8.17 6.14
CA ALA A 109 -21.26 -8.28 5.19
C ALA A 109 -22.63 -8.41 5.87
N VAL A 110 -22.68 -9.08 7.02
CA VAL A 110 -23.93 -9.31 7.78
C VAL A 110 -24.06 -8.38 8.99
N ALA A 111 -23.20 -7.37 9.08
CA ALA A 111 -23.18 -6.45 10.20
C ALA A 111 -24.49 -5.63 10.29
N SER A 112 -25.10 -5.59 11.47
CA SER A 112 -26.32 -4.84 11.77
C SER A 112 -26.05 -3.43 12.29
N ASP A 113 -24.83 -3.16 12.73
CA ASP A 113 -24.38 -1.88 13.28
C ASP A 113 -22.90 -1.65 12.97
N ILE A 114 -22.41 -0.42 13.22
CA ILE A 114 -21.04 -0.04 12.92
C ILE A 114 -19.99 -0.77 13.77
N GLY A 115 -20.35 -1.21 14.98
CA GLY A 115 -19.46 -1.96 15.87
C GLY A 115 -19.11 -3.33 15.28
N TRP A 116 -20.09 -4.05 14.71
CA TRP A 116 -19.85 -5.30 13.99
C TRP A 116 -19.02 -5.10 12.72
N VAL A 117 -19.21 -3.98 12.02
CA VAL A 117 -18.33 -3.63 10.88
C VAL A 117 -16.90 -3.41 11.36
N ILE A 118 -16.68 -2.67 12.45
CA ILE A 118 -15.34 -2.45 13.03
C ILE A 118 -14.70 -3.80 13.38
N ALA A 119 -15.44 -4.69 14.07
CA ALA A 119 -14.95 -6.02 14.42
C ALA A 119 -14.56 -6.84 13.16
N GLY A 120 -15.41 -6.84 12.13
CA GLY A 120 -15.12 -7.48 10.84
C GLY A 120 -13.88 -6.90 10.17
N ARG A 121 -13.70 -5.58 10.19
CA ARG A 121 -12.53 -4.87 9.66
C ARG A 121 -11.24 -5.21 10.43
N CYS A 122 -11.32 -5.28 11.76
CA CYS A 122 -10.20 -5.75 12.59
C CYS A 122 -9.81 -7.18 12.21
N LEU A 123 -10.80 -8.06 12.04
CA LEU A 123 -10.55 -9.45 11.67
C LEU A 123 -9.98 -9.57 10.25
N GLN A 124 -10.48 -8.79 9.27
CA GLN A 124 -9.89 -8.70 7.94
C GLN A 124 -8.40 -8.31 8.00
N GLY A 125 -8.06 -7.26 8.76
CA GLY A 125 -6.68 -6.81 8.93
C GLY A 125 -5.80 -7.83 9.65
N ALA A 126 -6.38 -8.63 10.57
CA ALA A 126 -5.68 -9.71 11.25
C ALA A 126 -5.21 -10.82 10.29
N GLY A 127 -5.79 -10.94 9.10
CA GLY A 127 -5.27 -11.79 8.03
C GLY A 127 -4.01 -11.23 7.36
N ALA A 128 -2.98 -10.86 8.12
CA ALA A 128 -1.78 -10.13 7.70
C ALA A 128 -0.78 -10.96 6.86
N ILE A 129 -1.17 -11.43 5.67
CA ILE A 129 -0.37 -12.34 4.82
C ILE A 129 0.71 -11.64 3.98
N SER A 130 0.78 -10.31 3.97
CA SER A 130 1.65 -9.55 3.04
C SER A 130 3.10 -10.00 3.10
N ALA A 131 3.67 -10.12 4.32
CA ALA A 131 5.04 -10.57 4.54
C ALA A 131 5.26 -12.01 4.03
N ALA A 132 4.32 -12.92 4.30
CA ALA A 132 4.40 -14.31 3.87
C ALA A 132 4.35 -14.46 2.33
N VAL A 133 3.49 -13.67 1.65
CA VAL A 133 3.38 -13.68 0.19
C VAL A 133 4.66 -13.12 -0.46
N LEU A 134 5.19 -12.01 0.04
CA LEU A 134 6.46 -11.44 -0.46
C LEU A 134 7.63 -12.40 -0.24
N ALA A 135 7.71 -13.04 0.93
CA ALA A 135 8.73 -14.03 1.22
C ALA A 135 8.60 -15.26 0.29
N LEU A 136 7.38 -15.78 0.10
CA LEU A 136 7.16 -16.90 -0.83
C LEU A 136 7.50 -16.52 -2.27
N THR A 137 7.27 -15.28 -2.69
CA THR A 137 7.69 -14.78 -4.01
C THR A 137 9.22 -14.82 -4.12
N ALA A 138 9.93 -14.39 -3.09
CA ALA A 138 11.39 -14.44 -3.04
C ALA A 138 11.92 -15.89 -3.06
N ASP A 139 11.25 -16.81 -2.37
CA ASP A 139 11.62 -18.23 -2.32
C ASP A 139 11.40 -18.96 -3.65
N LEU A 140 10.44 -18.51 -4.46
CA LEU A 140 10.07 -19.10 -5.76
C LEU A 140 10.73 -18.43 -6.96
N THR A 141 11.58 -17.41 -6.74
CA THR A 141 12.26 -16.69 -7.83
C THR A 141 13.76 -16.61 -7.60
N ARG A 142 14.55 -16.84 -8.66
CA ARG A 142 16.00 -16.66 -8.64
C ARG A 142 16.37 -15.20 -8.38
N ASP A 143 17.54 -14.97 -7.78
CA ASP A 143 18.03 -13.62 -7.42
C ASP A 143 18.04 -12.66 -8.62
N VAL A 144 18.44 -13.16 -9.81
CA VAL A 144 18.52 -12.38 -11.06
C VAL A 144 17.16 -11.81 -11.51
N VAL A 145 16.05 -12.51 -11.21
CA VAL A 145 14.70 -12.11 -11.64
C VAL A 145 13.80 -11.65 -10.49
N ARG A 146 14.26 -11.75 -9.24
CA ARG A 146 13.49 -11.40 -8.03
C ARG A 146 12.97 -9.95 -8.05
N THR A 147 13.80 -9.00 -8.47
CA THR A 147 13.39 -7.59 -8.60
C THR A 147 12.20 -7.43 -9.54
N ARG A 148 12.17 -8.19 -10.66
CA ARG A 148 11.03 -8.17 -11.60
C ARG A 148 9.76 -8.77 -10.98
N ALA A 149 9.90 -9.84 -10.19
CA ALA A 149 8.77 -10.44 -9.50
C ALA A 149 8.17 -9.47 -8.47
N MET A 150 9.01 -8.80 -7.68
CA MET A 150 8.57 -7.79 -6.72
C MET A 150 7.94 -6.57 -7.41
N ALA A 151 8.49 -6.13 -8.55
CA ALA A 151 7.90 -5.06 -9.35
C ALA A 151 6.51 -5.45 -9.89
N ALA A 152 6.31 -6.70 -10.32
CA ALA A 152 5.00 -7.18 -10.76
C ALA A 152 3.95 -7.11 -9.62
N ILE A 153 4.33 -7.47 -8.38
CA ILE A 153 3.46 -7.30 -7.21
C ILE A 153 3.16 -5.83 -6.98
N GLY A 154 4.16 -4.94 -7.04
CA GLY A 154 3.97 -3.49 -6.87
C GLY A 154 3.01 -2.90 -7.91
N ILE A 155 3.14 -3.28 -9.18
CA ILE A 155 2.22 -2.88 -10.26
C ILE A 155 0.79 -3.39 -9.96
N THR A 156 0.66 -4.63 -9.48
CA THR A 156 -0.65 -5.19 -9.12
C THR A 156 -1.29 -4.40 -7.96
N ILE A 157 -0.52 -3.97 -6.97
CA ILE A 157 -1.01 -3.12 -5.86
C ILE A 157 -1.59 -1.81 -6.42
N ALA A 158 -0.82 -1.09 -7.24
CA ALA A 158 -1.23 0.18 -7.82
C ALA A 158 -2.46 0.04 -8.74
N ALA A 159 -2.47 -1.00 -9.60
CA ALA A 159 -3.60 -1.29 -10.47
C ALA A 159 -4.86 -1.65 -9.67
N THR A 160 -4.72 -2.43 -8.60
CA THR A 160 -5.83 -2.79 -7.71
C THR A 160 -6.40 -1.57 -7.00
N PHE A 161 -5.55 -0.67 -6.50
CA PHE A 161 -5.98 0.58 -5.88
C PHE A 161 -6.79 1.43 -6.87
N ALA A 162 -6.24 1.69 -8.05
CA ALA A 162 -6.92 2.47 -9.08
C ALA A 162 -8.26 1.83 -9.53
N ALA A 163 -8.25 0.50 -9.77
CA ALA A 163 -9.46 -0.22 -10.11
C ALA A 163 -10.52 -0.16 -9.00
N SER A 164 -10.11 -0.22 -7.74
CA SER A 164 -11.01 -0.19 -6.58
C SER A 164 -11.79 1.11 -6.47
N LEU A 165 -11.16 2.25 -6.76
CA LEU A 165 -11.82 3.56 -6.71
C LEU A 165 -12.90 3.71 -7.80
N ILE A 166 -12.78 2.97 -8.89
CA ILE A 166 -13.76 2.97 -10.00
C ILE A 166 -14.83 1.90 -9.76
N VAL A 167 -14.39 0.68 -9.44
CA VAL A 167 -15.26 -0.50 -9.30
C VAL A 167 -16.10 -0.43 -8.02
N GLY A 168 -15.57 0.14 -6.93
CA GLY A 168 -16.28 0.25 -5.65
C GLY A 168 -17.62 0.99 -5.77
N PRO A 169 -17.66 2.23 -6.26
CA PRO A 169 -18.91 2.95 -6.48
C PRO A 169 -19.87 2.24 -7.44
N ALA A 170 -19.35 1.65 -8.53
CA ALA A 170 -20.18 0.90 -9.47
C ALA A 170 -20.83 -0.33 -8.83
N LEU A 171 -20.07 -1.10 -8.04
CA LEU A 171 -20.58 -2.27 -7.31
C LEU A 171 -21.57 -1.86 -6.20
N MET A 172 -21.38 -0.70 -5.58
CA MET A 172 -22.32 -0.19 -4.58
C MET A 172 -23.73 -0.10 -5.13
N GLY A 173 -23.89 0.35 -6.38
CA GLY A 173 -25.21 0.43 -7.05
C GLY A 173 -25.84 -0.93 -7.37
N TRP A 174 -25.06 -2.01 -7.49
CA TRP A 174 -25.57 -3.32 -7.88
C TRP A 174 -25.80 -4.26 -6.69
N ILE A 175 -24.85 -4.35 -5.79
CA ILE A 175 -24.87 -5.33 -4.68
C ILE A 175 -24.80 -4.67 -3.30
N GLY A 176 -24.71 -3.34 -3.25
CA GLY A 176 -24.52 -2.58 -2.01
C GLY A 176 -23.17 -2.84 -1.34
N VAL A 177 -22.87 -2.12 -0.26
CA VAL A 177 -21.63 -2.31 0.50
C VAL A 177 -21.59 -3.66 1.24
N PRO A 178 -22.70 -4.18 1.82
CA PRO A 178 -22.72 -5.56 2.33
C PRO A 178 -22.33 -6.60 1.28
N GLY A 179 -22.86 -6.46 0.05
CA GLY A 179 -22.49 -7.33 -1.07
C GLY A 179 -21.02 -7.22 -1.47
N ILE A 180 -20.44 -6.02 -1.39
CA ILE A 180 -18.99 -5.82 -1.61
C ILE A 180 -18.19 -6.57 -0.54
N PHE A 181 -18.55 -6.49 0.74
CA PHE A 181 -17.91 -7.28 1.79
C PHE A 181 -18.02 -8.78 1.55
N ALA A 182 -19.21 -9.27 1.18
CA ALA A 182 -19.40 -10.69 0.84
C ALA A 182 -18.52 -11.11 -0.35
N LEU A 183 -18.49 -10.30 -1.41
CA LEU A 183 -17.64 -10.52 -2.58
C LEU A 183 -16.17 -10.65 -2.20
N THR A 184 -15.68 -9.76 -1.33
CA THR A 184 -14.26 -9.81 -0.88
C THR A 184 -13.96 -11.06 -0.07
N GLY A 185 -14.94 -11.57 0.71
CA GLY A 185 -14.85 -12.87 1.39
C GLY A 185 -14.74 -14.03 0.40
N VAL A 186 -15.59 -14.05 -0.64
CA VAL A 186 -15.56 -15.06 -1.71
C VAL A 186 -14.23 -15.01 -2.47
N LEU A 187 -13.73 -13.82 -2.80
CA LEU A 187 -12.43 -13.63 -3.46
C LEU A 187 -11.27 -14.14 -2.59
N ALA A 188 -11.34 -13.97 -1.27
CA ALA A 188 -10.34 -14.53 -0.36
C ALA A 188 -10.36 -16.07 -0.35
N LEU A 189 -11.55 -16.70 -0.38
CA LEU A 189 -11.67 -18.14 -0.50
C LEU A 189 -11.16 -18.63 -1.88
N ALA A 190 -11.44 -17.90 -2.96
CA ALA A 190 -10.87 -18.18 -4.27
C ALA A 190 -9.34 -18.08 -4.26
N ALA A 191 -8.77 -17.09 -3.53
CA ALA A 191 -7.32 -16.98 -3.35
C ALA A 191 -6.73 -18.19 -2.62
N VAL A 192 -7.44 -18.79 -1.65
CA VAL A 192 -7.04 -20.07 -1.01
C VAL A 192 -6.90 -21.18 -2.06
N ALA A 193 -7.86 -21.29 -2.98
CA ALA A 193 -7.79 -22.27 -4.07
C ALA A 193 -6.60 -21.99 -5.02
N VAL A 194 -6.34 -20.72 -5.34
CA VAL A 194 -5.16 -20.34 -6.15
C VAL A 194 -3.86 -20.75 -5.45
N VAL A 195 -3.72 -20.50 -4.14
CA VAL A 195 -2.54 -20.93 -3.36
C VAL A 195 -2.38 -22.45 -3.40
N ARG A 196 -3.50 -23.18 -3.31
CA ARG A 196 -3.49 -24.65 -3.28
C ARG A 196 -3.07 -25.28 -4.61
N TYR A 197 -3.60 -24.76 -5.73
CA TYR A 197 -3.50 -25.43 -7.03
C TYR A 197 -2.51 -24.75 -8.00
N ALA A 198 -2.30 -23.43 -7.88
CA ALA A 198 -1.48 -22.68 -8.84
C ALA A 198 -0.07 -22.34 -8.32
N VAL A 199 0.10 -22.19 -6.99
CA VAL A 199 1.41 -21.84 -6.41
C VAL A 199 2.21 -23.10 -6.12
N PRO A 200 3.43 -23.28 -6.68
CA PRO A 200 4.26 -24.43 -6.38
C PRO A 200 4.76 -24.43 -4.93
N MET A 201 5.20 -25.60 -4.43
CA MET A 201 5.95 -25.66 -3.17
C MET A 201 7.39 -25.22 -3.43
N PRO A 202 8.00 -24.40 -2.58
CA PRO A 202 9.43 -24.13 -2.67
C PRO A 202 10.22 -25.41 -2.38
N GLU A 203 11.20 -25.72 -3.23
CA GLU A 203 12.04 -26.94 -3.10
C GLU A 203 12.95 -26.90 -1.88
N ARG A 204 13.25 -25.71 -1.37
CA ARG A 204 14.02 -25.49 -0.13
C ARG A 204 13.32 -24.44 0.72
N ALA A 205 13.04 -24.75 1.97
CA ALA A 205 12.78 -23.71 2.97
C ALA A 205 14.06 -22.86 3.04
N ALA A 206 13.92 -21.54 2.82
CA ALA A 206 15.05 -20.61 2.94
C ALA A 206 15.49 -20.58 4.41
N THR A 207 16.45 -21.42 4.76
CA THR A 207 16.84 -21.78 6.12
C THR A 207 17.58 -20.66 6.87
N ASP A 208 18.01 -19.57 6.22
CA ASP A 208 19.00 -18.67 6.83
C ASP A 208 18.71 -17.16 6.77
N ARG A 209 17.51 -16.73 6.39
CA ARG A 209 17.21 -15.28 6.37
C ARG A 209 16.17 -14.88 7.43
N ARG A 210 16.34 -15.34 8.66
CA ARG A 210 15.49 -14.89 9.78
C ARG A 210 15.84 -13.45 10.11
N VAL A 211 14.90 -12.53 9.86
CA VAL A 211 15.02 -11.15 10.33
C VAL A 211 15.03 -11.18 11.87
N SER A 212 16.15 -10.80 12.48
CA SER A 212 16.23 -10.75 13.94
C SER A 212 15.51 -9.51 14.49
N MET A 213 14.96 -9.62 15.72
CA MET A 213 14.37 -8.46 16.40
C MET A 213 15.37 -7.31 16.53
N ARG A 214 16.65 -7.62 16.77
CA ARG A 214 17.73 -6.62 16.84
C ARG A 214 17.91 -5.89 15.50
N GLN A 215 17.73 -6.58 14.38
CA GLN A 215 17.82 -5.98 13.04
C GLN A 215 16.59 -5.08 12.76
N LEU A 216 15.38 -5.50 13.16
CA LEU A 216 14.17 -4.67 13.07
C LEU A 216 14.31 -3.38 13.88
N LEU A 217 14.78 -3.46 15.12
CA LEU A 217 14.99 -2.30 15.97
C LEU A 217 16.06 -1.35 15.41
N ARG A 218 17.15 -1.89 14.84
CA ARG A 218 18.19 -1.08 14.18
C ARG A 218 17.64 -0.33 12.97
N VAL A 219 16.85 -1.00 12.13
CA VAL A 219 16.20 -0.40 10.96
C VAL A 219 15.17 0.66 11.39
N ALA A 220 14.36 0.37 12.40
CA ALA A 220 13.36 1.31 12.92
C ALA A 220 14.00 2.56 13.56
N GLY A 221 15.25 2.45 14.08
CA GLY A 221 16.01 3.57 14.67
C GLY A 221 16.91 4.31 13.69
N ASP A 222 17.05 3.86 12.43
CA ASP A 222 17.86 4.56 11.44
C ASP A 222 17.23 5.91 11.05
N PRO A 223 17.92 7.05 11.21
CA PRO A 223 17.35 8.37 10.97
C PRO A 223 16.88 8.61 9.54
N GLN A 224 17.53 8.00 8.52
CA GLN A 224 17.14 8.16 7.13
C GLN A 224 15.90 7.33 6.81
N LEU A 225 15.87 6.09 7.28
CA LEU A 225 14.70 5.21 7.15
C LEU A 225 13.51 5.74 7.94
N LEU A 226 13.74 6.33 9.13
CA LEU A 226 12.70 6.95 9.95
C LEU A 226 12.00 8.11 9.20
N ARG A 227 12.76 8.97 8.50
CA ARG A 227 12.19 10.05 7.67
C ARG A 227 11.32 9.50 6.52
N LEU A 228 11.77 8.41 5.87
CA LEU A 228 11.01 7.75 4.81
C LEU A 228 9.76 7.07 5.36
N ASN A 229 9.88 6.39 6.50
CA ASN A 229 8.75 5.75 7.18
C ASN A 229 7.71 6.78 7.65
N TYR A 230 8.17 7.93 8.16
CA TYR A 230 7.27 9.05 8.48
C TYR A 230 6.57 9.57 7.22
N GLY A 231 7.27 9.69 6.10
CA GLY A 231 6.67 10.08 4.83
C GLY A 231 5.59 9.11 4.35
N THR A 232 5.88 7.81 4.44
CA THR A 232 4.88 6.76 4.13
C THR A 232 3.68 6.85 5.06
N PHE A 233 3.91 7.05 6.36
CA PHE A 233 2.84 7.27 7.35
C PHE A 233 2.00 8.50 6.99
N ALA A 234 2.62 9.67 6.76
CA ALA A 234 1.93 10.92 6.47
C ALA A 234 1.13 10.87 5.16
N LEU A 235 1.69 10.24 4.11
CA LEU A 235 1.02 10.04 2.82
C LEU A 235 -0.29 9.24 2.98
N HIS A 236 -0.22 8.13 3.72
CA HIS A 236 -1.39 7.27 3.91
C HIS A 236 -2.36 7.83 4.93
N ALA A 237 -1.88 8.60 5.92
CA ALA A 237 -2.74 9.32 6.83
C ALA A 237 -3.56 10.38 6.09
N ALA A 238 -2.92 11.19 5.24
CA ALA A 238 -3.61 12.18 4.41
C ALA A 238 -4.62 11.51 3.45
N LEU A 239 -4.21 10.41 2.78
CA LEU A 239 -5.09 9.65 1.89
C LEU A 239 -6.36 9.17 2.62
N MET A 240 -6.20 8.54 3.78
CA MET A 240 -7.32 7.97 4.51
C MET A 240 -8.20 9.03 5.16
N ALA A 241 -7.62 10.13 5.66
CA ALA A 241 -8.37 11.28 6.13
C ALA A 241 -9.22 11.91 5.01
N LEU A 242 -8.69 12.02 3.80
CA LEU A 242 -9.46 12.46 2.63
C LEU A 242 -10.69 11.58 2.38
N PHE A 243 -10.55 10.26 2.47
CA PHE A 243 -11.68 9.34 2.24
C PHE A 243 -12.76 9.39 3.34
N THR A 244 -12.51 10.07 4.46
CA THR A 244 -13.57 10.39 5.43
C THR A 244 -14.39 11.61 5.01
N GLN A 245 -13.92 12.44 4.07
CA GLN A 245 -14.55 13.73 3.70
C GLN A 245 -14.99 13.79 2.23
N VAL A 246 -14.12 13.37 1.29
CA VAL A 246 -14.36 13.52 -0.15
C VAL A 246 -15.65 12.84 -0.64
N PRO A 247 -16.04 11.64 -0.16
CA PRO A 247 -17.31 11.04 -0.57
C PRO A 247 -18.53 11.90 -0.21
N PHE A 248 -18.50 12.57 0.95
CA PHE A 248 -19.55 13.50 1.35
C PHE A 248 -19.56 14.74 0.47
N ALA A 249 -18.40 15.35 0.23
CA ALA A 249 -18.28 16.52 -0.65
C ALA A 249 -18.81 16.21 -2.07
N LEU A 250 -18.52 15.04 -2.63
CA LEU A 250 -19.06 14.63 -3.92
C LEU A 250 -20.58 14.49 -3.90
N ARG A 251 -21.14 13.88 -2.84
CA ARG A 251 -22.58 13.76 -2.65
C ARG A 251 -23.25 15.14 -2.53
N ASP A 252 -22.67 16.03 -1.76
CA ASP A 252 -23.22 17.36 -1.49
C ASP A 252 -23.16 18.27 -2.73
N ASN A 253 -22.25 17.96 -3.68
CA ASN A 253 -22.24 18.54 -5.02
C ASN A 253 -23.19 17.81 -6.01
N GLY A 254 -24.14 17.00 -5.52
CA GLY A 254 -25.20 16.37 -6.33
C GLY A 254 -24.81 15.04 -6.98
N LEU A 255 -23.67 14.44 -6.61
CA LEU A 255 -23.22 13.17 -7.18
C LEU A 255 -23.55 12.01 -6.24
N ALA A 256 -24.51 11.16 -6.61
CA ALA A 256 -24.85 9.97 -5.84
C ALA A 256 -23.64 9.03 -5.70
N GLY A 257 -23.54 8.32 -4.55
CA GLY A 257 -22.38 7.50 -4.21
C GLY A 257 -22.01 6.46 -5.25
N GLU A 258 -23.01 5.81 -5.87
CA GLU A 258 -22.81 4.86 -6.96
C GLU A 258 -22.25 5.49 -8.25
N ARG A 259 -22.32 6.81 -8.39
CA ARG A 259 -21.78 7.56 -9.55
C ARG A 259 -20.42 8.19 -9.30
N HIS A 260 -19.84 8.07 -8.11
CA HIS A 260 -18.52 8.65 -7.82
C HIS A 260 -17.41 8.17 -8.76
N TRP A 261 -17.57 7.00 -9.40
CA TRP A 261 -16.64 6.51 -10.42
C TRP A 261 -16.49 7.46 -11.62
N VAL A 262 -17.53 8.29 -11.93
CA VAL A 262 -17.47 9.31 -13.01
C VAL A 262 -16.41 10.37 -12.71
N VAL A 263 -16.14 10.64 -11.43
CA VAL A 263 -15.05 11.54 -10.98
C VAL A 263 -13.74 10.77 -10.87
N TYR A 264 -13.72 9.62 -10.19
CA TYR A 264 -12.47 8.90 -9.94
C TYR A 264 -11.81 8.39 -11.22
N LEU A 265 -12.57 7.97 -12.23
CA LEU A 265 -12.01 7.46 -13.50
C LEU A 265 -11.16 8.51 -14.23
N PRO A 266 -11.68 9.70 -14.61
CA PRO A 266 -10.86 10.72 -15.26
C PRO A 266 -9.75 11.26 -14.35
N VAL A 267 -10.04 11.49 -13.07
CA VAL A 267 -9.04 11.94 -12.08
C VAL A 267 -7.84 11.01 -12.04
N LEU A 268 -8.05 9.70 -11.90
CA LEU A 268 -6.96 8.73 -11.86
C LEU A 268 -6.25 8.60 -13.22
N THR A 269 -6.99 8.58 -14.32
CA THR A 269 -6.39 8.45 -15.65
C THR A 269 -5.47 9.64 -15.95
N ILE A 270 -5.95 10.86 -15.67
CA ILE A 270 -5.17 12.09 -15.90
C ILE A 270 -3.98 12.14 -14.91
N SER A 271 -4.19 11.78 -13.64
CA SER A 271 -3.12 11.78 -12.63
C SER A 271 -1.97 10.84 -13.00
N ILE A 272 -2.28 9.64 -13.51
CA ILE A 272 -1.27 8.70 -14.01
C ILE A 272 -0.55 9.27 -15.22
N ALA A 273 -1.28 9.85 -16.18
CA ALA A 273 -0.68 10.47 -17.37
C ALA A 273 0.27 11.62 -17.00
N VAL A 274 -0.11 12.45 -16.02
CA VAL A 274 0.73 13.55 -15.50
C VAL A 274 1.97 13.01 -14.78
N MET A 275 1.86 11.90 -14.04
CA MET A 275 2.97 11.30 -13.31
C MET A 275 4.04 10.67 -14.23
N LEU A 276 3.64 10.04 -15.36
CA LEU A 276 4.54 9.24 -16.22
C LEU A 276 5.84 9.94 -16.64
N PRO A 277 5.85 11.23 -17.05
CA PRO A 277 7.08 11.93 -17.41
C PRO A 277 8.08 12.05 -16.26
N PHE A 278 7.58 12.15 -15.02
CA PHE A 278 8.40 12.32 -13.82
C PHE A 278 9.06 11.01 -13.37
N LEU A 279 8.43 9.85 -13.61
CA LEU A 279 9.01 8.53 -13.26
C LEU A 279 10.39 8.32 -13.87
N ARG A 280 10.61 8.76 -15.13
CA ARG A 280 11.92 8.64 -15.79
C ARG A 280 13.00 9.50 -15.14
N LYS A 281 12.62 10.58 -14.45
CA LYS A 281 13.54 11.47 -13.73
C LYS A 281 13.85 10.99 -12.32
N VAL A 282 12.94 10.23 -11.70
CA VAL A 282 13.11 9.65 -10.35
C VAL A 282 14.27 8.67 -10.29
N ASP A 283 14.53 7.94 -11.37
CA ASP A 283 15.64 6.97 -11.44
C ASP A 283 17.01 7.62 -11.40
N ARG A 284 17.09 8.93 -11.68
CA ARG A 284 18.34 9.69 -11.62
C ARG A 284 18.61 10.17 -10.20
N PRO A 285 19.74 9.77 -9.59
CA PRO A 285 20.07 10.08 -8.18
C PRO A 285 20.11 11.55 -7.85
N GLU A 286 20.62 12.33 -8.79
CA GLU A 286 20.77 13.78 -8.67
C GLU A 286 19.43 14.50 -8.51
N HIS A 287 18.34 13.94 -9.07
CA HIS A 287 17.00 14.54 -9.04
C HIS A 287 16.09 13.94 -7.94
N ALA A 288 16.46 12.81 -7.32
CA ALA A 288 15.58 12.08 -6.41
C ALA A 288 15.10 12.94 -5.22
N LYS A 289 16.01 13.71 -4.57
CA LYS A 289 15.65 14.60 -3.46
C LYS A 289 14.76 15.77 -3.93
N LEU A 290 15.09 16.38 -5.07
CA LEU A 290 14.31 17.49 -5.64
C LEU A 290 12.91 17.01 -6.03
N MET A 291 12.82 15.85 -6.68
CA MET A 291 11.55 15.24 -7.07
C MET A 291 10.68 14.90 -5.86
N MET A 292 11.28 14.33 -4.79
CA MET A 292 10.55 14.01 -3.57
C MET A 292 10.04 15.28 -2.88
N ASN A 293 10.89 16.28 -2.67
CA ASN A 293 10.46 17.54 -2.04
C ASN A 293 9.41 18.26 -2.88
N GLY A 294 9.56 18.28 -4.20
CA GLY A 294 8.59 18.85 -5.13
C GLY A 294 7.25 18.13 -5.06
N ALA A 295 7.24 16.79 -5.05
CA ALA A 295 6.02 16.01 -4.96
C ALA A 295 5.31 16.19 -3.61
N VAL A 296 6.07 16.28 -2.50
CA VAL A 296 5.51 16.56 -1.15
C VAL A 296 4.92 17.97 -1.09
N ALA A 297 5.60 18.97 -1.68
CA ALA A 297 5.06 20.33 -1.76
C ALA A 297 3.77 20.39 -2.61
N VAL A 298 3.74 19.70 -3.75
CA VAL A 298 2.53 19.58 -4.58
C VAL A 298 1.41 18.87 -3.83
N LEU A 299 1.73 17.82 -3.06
CA LEU A 299 0.75 17.15 -2.20
C LEU A 299 0.15 18.12 -1.17
N MET A 300 0.98 18.92 -0.50
CA MET A 300 0.53 19.92 0.47
C MET A 300 -0.40 20.96 -0.17
N VAL A 301 0.00 21.52 -1.31
CA VAL A 301 -0.83 22.47 -2.06
C VAL A 301 -2.15 21.85 -2.50
N SER A 302 -2.14 20.59 -2.95
CA SER A 302 -3.35 19.90 -3.40
C SER A 302 -4.32 19.62 -2.25
N VAL A 303 -3.84 19.26 -1.05
CA VAL A 303 -4.69 19.10 0.15
C VAL A 303 -5.35 20.44 0.51
N SER A 304 -4.60 21.55 0.49
CA SER A 304 -5.14 22.89 0.70
C SER A 304 -6.19 23.26 -0.35
N ALA A 305 -5.91 22.94 -1.63
CA ALA A 305 -6.85 23.18 -2.72
C ALA A 305 -8.14 22.35 -2.56
N ILE A 306 -8.06 21.09 -2.11
CA ILE A 306 -9.24 20.26 -1.82
C ILE A 306 -10.08 20.90 -0.74
N ALA A 307 -9.47 21.36 0.37
CA ALA A 307 -10.18 22.03 1.47
C ALA A 307 -11.00 23.25 1.00
N LEU A 308 -10.45 24.03 0.06
CA LEU A 308 -11.09 25.20 -0.51
C LEU A 308 -12.12 24.87 -1.60
N SER A 309 -12.16 23.63 -2.08
CA SER A 309 -12.93 23.22 -3.27
C SER A 309 -14.14 22.34 -2.93
N LEU A 310 -14.45 22.11 -1.65
CA LEU A 310 -15.49 21.16 -1.22
C LEU A 310 -16.89 21.44 -1.80
N HIS A 311 -17.18 22.71 -2.12
CA HIS A 311 -18.47 23.17 -2.63
C HIS A 311 -18.48 23.37 -4.16
N SER A 312 -17.43 22.96 -4.88
CA SER A 312 -17.33 23.08 -6.34
C SER A 312 -16.81 21.80 -6.96
N LEU A 313 -17.67 21.04 -7.62
CA LEU A 313 -17.30 19.76 -8.24
C LEU A 313 -16.10 19.90 -9.21
N ALA A 314 -16.10 20.96 -10.04
CA ALA A 314 -15.01 21.15 -11.01
C ALA A 314 -13.67 21.44 -10.32
N ALA A 315 -13.65 22.33 -9.31
CA ALA A 315 -12.46 22.67 -8.55
C ALA A 315 -11.97 21.42 -7.76
N LEU A 316 -12.88 20.66 -7.15
CA LEU A 316 -12.58 19.44 -6.43
C LEU A 316 -11.96 18.39 -7.37
N CYS A 317 -12.48 18.18 -8.56
CA CYS A 317 -11.90 17.26 -9.55
C CYS A 317 -10.45 17.66 -9.94
N ILE A 318 -10.19 18.96 -10.14
CA ILE A 318 -8.84 19.46 -10.45
C ILE A 318 -7.90 19.21 -9.26
N ALA A 319 -8.32 19.59 -8.05
CA ALA A 319 -7.53 19.40 -6.83
C ALA A 319 -7.22 17.92 -6.55
N LEU A 320 -8.21 17.03 -6.70
CA LEU A 320 -8.04 15.58 -6.60
C LEU A 320 -7.07 15.04 -7.67
N THR A 321 -7.12 15.56 -8.90
CA THR A 321 -6.19 15.13 -9.96
C THR A 321 -4.75 15.45 -9.58
N VAL A 322 -4.49 16.64 -9.06
CA VAL A 322 -3.16 17.05 -8.60
C VAL A 322 -2.73 16.21 -7.39
N PHE A 323 -3.63 15.98 -6.44
CA PHE A 323 -3.39 15.13 -5.28
C PHE A 323 -2.99 13.71 -5.67
N PHE A 324 -3.77 13.06 -6.53
CA PHE A 324 -3.47 11.69 -6.97
C PHE A 324 -2.22 11.62 -7.85
N ALA A 325 -1.88 12.66 -8.62
CA ALA A 325 -0.61 12.71 -9.35
C ALA A 325 0.60 12.73 -8.41
N ALA A 326 0.56 13.58 -7.38
CA ALA A 326 1.59 13.63 -6.34
C ALA A 326 1.66 12.33 -5.53
N LEU A 327 0.50 11.80 -5.11
CA LEU A 327 0.39 10.55 -4.37
C LEU A 327 1.01 9.39 -5.14
N ASN A 328 0.61 9.17 -6.39
CA ASN A 328 1.11 8.07 -7.22
C ASN A 328 2.64 8.16 -7.42
N LEU A 329 3.18 9.37 -7.59
CA LEU A 329 4.63 9.59 -7.71
C LEU A 329 5.35 9.22 -6.40
N LEU A 330 4.83 9.67 -5.26
CA LEU A 330 5.40 9.39 -3.93
C LEU A 330 5.28 7.90 -3.57
N GLU A 331 4.18 7.24 -3.91
CA GLU A 331 4.01 5.79 -3.75
C GLU A 331 5.05 4.98 -4.52
N ALA A 332 5.43 5.42 -5.71
CA ALA A 332 6.50 4.79 -6.48
C ALA A 332 7.89 5.07 -5.90
N MET A 333 8.10 6.28 -5.36
CA MET A 333 9.39 6.73 -4.85
C MET A 333 9.75 6.14 -3.49
N LEU A 334 8.82 6.12 -2.54
CA LEU A 334 9.09 5.79 -1.14
C LEU A 334 9.66 4.37 -0.97
N PRO A 335 9.06 3.28 -1.49
CA PRO A 335 9.62 1.93 -1.37
C PRO A 335 10.99 1.79 -2.06
N SER A 336 11.17 2.49 -3.20
CA SER A 336 12.45 2.52 -3.92
C SER A 336 13.54 3.15 -3.07
N LEU A 337 13.26 4.28 -2.43
CA LEU A 337 14.21 4.97 -1.55
C LEU A 337 14.50 4.14 -0.30
N VAL A 338 13.49 3.58 0.36
CA VAL A 338 13.68 2.67 1.51
C VAL A 338 14.62 1.54 1.15
N SER A 339 14.43 0.91 -0.03
CA SER A 339 15.30 -0.15 -0.51
C SER A 339 16.73 0.30 -0.81
N LYS A 340 16.94 1.57 -1.23
CA LYS A 340 18.25 2.15 -1.55
C LYS A 340 19.03 2.60 -0.29
N TYR A 341 18.32 3.06 0.75
CA TYR A 341 18.95 3.47 2.03
C TYR A 341 19.24 2.27 2.94
N ALA A 342 18.48 1.19 2.83
CA ALA A 342 18.72 -0.02 3.61
C ALA A 342 19.92 -0.81 3.09
N THR A 343 20.72 -1.38 4.01
CA THR A 343 21.78 -2.34 3.62
C THR A 343 21.15 -3.58 2.96
N PRO A 344 21.88 -4.30 2.10
CA PRO A 344 21.35 -5.51 1.41
C PRO A 344 20.73 -6.53 2.38
N GLU A 345 21.36 -6.72 3.57
CA GLU A 345 20.94 -7.66 4.61
C GLU A 345 19.68 -7.19 5.34
N ALA A 346 19.49 -5.88 5.48
CA ALA A 346 18.39 -5.26 6.22
C ALA A 346 17.21 -4.85 5.33
N ARG A 347 17.33 -4.99 4.00
CA ARG A 347 16.32 -4.50 3.04
C ARG A 347 14.91 -5.07 3.29
N GLY A 348 14.82 -6.37 3.58
CA GLY A 348 13.53 -6.99 3.90
C GLY A 348 12.90 -6.42 5.17
N ALA A 349 13.71 -6.21 6.22
CA ALA A 349 13.27 -5.59 7.47
C ALA A 349 12.81 -4.14 7.25
N ALA A 350 13.57 -3.37 6.43
CA ALA A 350 13.23 -1.97 6.13
C ALA A 350 11.90 -1.85 5.38
N ILE A 351 11.66 -2.70 4.39
CA ILE A 351 10.37 -2.75 3.67
C ILE A 351 9.23 -3.16 4.62
N GLY A 352 9.48 -4.09 5.54
CA GLY A 352 8.49 -4.52 6.54
C GLY A 352 8.11 -3.38 7.49
N VAL A 353 9.09 -2.65 8.03
CA VAL A 353 8.86 -1.47 8.90
C VAL A 353 8.13 -0.37 8.13
N ASN A 354 8.51 -0.14 6.87
CA ASN A 354 7.84 0.84 6.01
C ASN A 354 6.37 0.47 5.75
N SER A 355 6.08 -0.82 5.50
CA SER A 355 4.70 -1.28 5.36
C SER A 355 3.89 -1.13 6.66
N SER A 356 4.50 -1.34 7.83
CA SER A 356 3.83 -1.07 9.11
C SER A 356 3.52 0.41 9.28
N ALA A 357 4.44 1.31 8.90
CA ALA A 357 4.22 2.75 8.90
C ALA A 357 3.07 3.15 7.96
N GLN A 358 2.98 2.52 6.79
CA GLN A 358 1.88 2.68 5.83
C GLN A 358 0.51 2.42 6.48
N PHE A 359 0.36 1.24 7.08
CA PHE A 359 -0.91 0.82 7.67
C PHE A 359 -1.26 1.59 8.95
N LEU A 360 -0.25 1.97 9.76
CA LEU A 360 -0.45 2.85 10.92
C LEU A 360 -0.90 4.25 10.47
N GLY A 361 -0.31 4.78 9.40
CA GLY A 361 -0.74 6.03 8.80
C GLY A 361 -2.19 5.97 8.34
N ALA A 362 -2.56 4.90 7.64
CA ALA A 362 -3.93 4.68 7.20
C ALA A 362 -4.92 4.65 8.36
N PHE A 363 -4.60 3.97 9.46
CA PHE A 363 -5.43 3.97 10.67
C PHE A 363 -5.52 5.36 11.30
N ALA A 364 -4.36 5.99 11.55
CA ALA A 364 -4.31 7.29 12.23
C ALA A 364 -5.06 8.37 11.44
N GLY A 365 -4.87 8.41 10.10
CA GLY A 365 -5.54 9.36 9.23
C GLY A 365 -7.05 9.22 9.25
N ALA A 366 -7.57 8.00 9.15
CA ALA A 366 -9.00 7.74 9.20
C ALA A 366 -9.59 8.04 10.59
N ALA A 367 -8.97 7.54 11.67
CA ALA A 367 -9.50 7.69 13.03
C ALA A 367 -9.41 9.14 13.50
N ILE A 368 -8.28 9.81 13.31
CA ILE A 368 -8.11 11.22 13.71
C ILE A 368 -8.94 12.12 12.79
N GLY A 369 -8.97 11.86 11.47
CA GLY A 369 -9.79 12.60 10.53
C GLY A 369 -11.27 12.52 10.87
N GLY A 370 -11.79 11.33 11.19
CA GLY A 370 -13.17 11.16 11.65
C GLY A 370 -13.45 11.88 12.97
N TRP A 371 -12.53 11.80 13.94
CA TRP A 371 -12.65 12.47 15.23
C TRP A 371 -12.67 14.00 15.09
N LEU A 372 -11.77 14.56 14.26
CA LEU A 372 -11.73 15.99 13.99
C LEU A 372 -13.01 16.47 13.32
N ALA A 373 -13.48 15.76 12.30
CA ALA A 373 -14.72 16.08 11.61
C ALA A 373 -15.92 16.16 12.58
N GLU A 374 -15.99 15.23 13.54
CA GLU A 374 -17.09 15.18 14.51
C GLU A 374 -17.05 16.29 15.57
N HIS A 375 -15.84 16.62 16.07
CA HIS A 375 -15.71 17.50 17.24
C HIS A 375 -15.31 18.94 16.90
N THR A 376 -14.64 19.15 15.77
CA THR A 376 -14.08 20.46 15.39
C THR A 376 -14.55 20.97 14.04
N GLY A 377 -14.95 20.06 13.14
CA GLY A 377 -15.43 20.36 11.80
C GLY A 377 -14.48 19.92 10.69
N ASP A 378 -15.00 19.83 9.46
CA ASP A 378 -14.33 19.25 8.31
C ASP A 378 -13.02 19.95 7.92
N VAL A 379 -12.93 21.26 8.13
CA VAL A 379 -11.76 22.08 7.80
C VAL A 379 -10.51 21.59 8.57
N TYR A 380 -10.68 21.24 9.85
CA TYR A 380 -9.59 20.79 10.71
C TYR A 380 -9.00 19.44 10.27
N VAL A 381 -9.77 18.62 9.53
CA VAL A 381 -9.25 17.39 8.91
C VAL A 381 -8.17 17.72 7.88
N PHE A 382 -8.40 18.74 7.07
CA PHE A 382 -7.43 19.18 6.07
C PHE A 382 -6.24 19.90 6.70
N GLU A 383 -6.45 20.70 7.74
CA GLU A 383 -5.37 21.33 8.52
C GLU A 383 -4.45 20.28 9.14
N PHE A 384 -5.02 19.21 9.70
CA PHE A 384 -4.25 18.06 10.18
C PHE A 384 -3.40 17.42 9.07
N CYS A 385 -3.98 17.21 7.89
CA CYS A 385 -3.24 16.67 6.73
C CYS A 385 -2.12 17.62 6.30
N ILE A 386 -2.39 18.92 6.23
CA ILE A 386 -1.38 19.94 5.88
C ILE A 386 -0.24 19.93 6.90
N ALA A 387 -0.55 19.89 8.20
CA ALA A 387 0.46 19.83 9.26
C ALA A 387 1.36 18.58 9.13
N LEU A 388 0.77 17.40 8.89
CA LEU A 388 1.53 16.16 8.67
C LEU A 388 2.46 16.27 7.45
N VAL A 389 1.96 16.79 6.33
CA VAL A 389 2.73 16.92 5.09
C VAL A 389 3.80 18.01 5.22
N ALA A 390 3.53 19.10 5.94
CA ALA A 390 4.51 20.15 6.22
C ALA A 390 5.67 19.64 7.08
N LEU A 391 5.37 18.85 8.12
CA LEU A 391 6.41 18.18 8.92
C LEU A 391 7.24 17.22 8.06
N TRP A 392 6.58 16.51 7.14
CA TRP A 392 7.27 15.63 6.19
C TRP A 392 8.19 16.42 5.26
N LEU A 393 7.73 17.54 4.72
CA LEU A 393 8.55 18.42 3.87
C LEU A 393 9.80 18.91 4.62
N GLY A 394 9.66 19.30 5.88
CA GLY A 394 10.78 19.65 6.76
C GLY A 394 11.74 18.47 6.98
N ALA A 395 11.22 17.27 7.22
CA ALA A 395 12.03 16.07 7.40
C ALA A 395 12.81 15.70 6.13
N THR A 396 12.20 15.82 4.94
CA THR A 396 12.87 15.51 3.67
C THR A 396 13.93 16.53 3.30
N ALA A 397 13.78 17.79 3.70
CA ALA A 397 14.79 18.84 3.49
C ALA A 397 16.14 18.45 4.14
N THR A 398 16.10 17.73 5.28
CA THR A 398 17.30 17.30 6.03
C THR A 398 17.84 15.93 5.61
N MET A 399 17.26 15.26 4.60
CA MET A 399 17.74 13.96 4.13
C MET A 399 19.12 14.05 3.47
N ALA A 400 20.03 13.15 3.87
CA ALA A 400 21.30 12.96 3.19
C ALA A 400 21.11 12.25 1.84
N ARG A 401 22.09 12.33 0.94
CA ARG A 401 22.10 11.53 -0.30
C ARG A 401 22.40 10.06 0.04
N PRO A 402 21.80 9.08 -0.66
CA PRO A 402 22.07 7.65 -0.43
C PRO A 402 23.58 7.33 -0.61
N ALA A 403 24.18 6.63 0.35
CA ALA A 403 25.64 6.34 0.36
C ALA A 403 26.12 5.52 -0.86
N GLY A 404 25.27 4.68 -1.46
CA GLY A 404 25.59 3.89 -2.68
C GLY A 404 25.85 4.72 -3.94
N TYR A 405 25.54 6.03 -3.92
CA TYR A 405 25.78 6.93 -5.04
C TYR A 405 27.18 7.60 -5.01
N VAL A 406 27.87 7.57 -3.88
CA VAL A 406 29.21 8.18 -3.75
C VAL A 406 30.29 7.26 -4.32
N MET A 407 30.09 5.93 -4.27
CA MET A 407 31.10 5.00 -4.78
C MET A 407 31.22 4.88 -6.31
N ASN A 408 30.14 5.15 -7.06
CA ASN A 408 30.20 5.02 -8.54
C ASN A 408 30.80 6.27 -9.23
N TYR A 409 30.87 7.42 -8.57
CA TYR A 409 31.50 8.62 -9.14
C TYR A 409 33.02 8.64 -8.93
N SER A 410 33.53 7.98 -7.89
CA SER A 410 34.98 7.93 -7.63
C SER A 410 35.73 6.88 -8.46
N MET A 411 35.05 5.96 -9.14
CA MET A 411 35.66 4.95 -10.02
C MET A 411 35.61 5.32 -11.51
N GLY A 412 34.95 6.40 -11.90
CA GLY A 412 34.88 6.89 -13.28
C GLY A 412 35.90 7.96 -13.64
N GLU A 413 36.71 8.42 -12.68
CA GLU A 413 37.74 9.44 -12.90
C GLU A 413 39.18 8.90 -12.66
N ARG A 414 39.42 7.60 -12.90
CA ARG A 414 40.82 7.09 -12.93
C ARG A 414 41.08 6.33 -14.21
#